data_4be6086f1e877a6b40be2eb7dc4811b7
#
_entry.id   4be6086f1e877a6b40be2eb7dc4811b7
#
_cell.length_a   1.000
_cell.length_b   1.000
_cell.length_c   1.000
_cell.angle_alpha   90.00
_cell.angle_beta   90.00
_cell.angle_gamma   90.00
#
_symmetry.space_group_name_H-M   'P 1'
#
loop_
_entity.id
_entity.type
_entity.pdbx_description
1 polymer ?
#
loop_
_entity_poly.entity_id
_entity_poly.type
_entity_poly.pdbx_seq_one_letter_code
_entity_poly.pdbx_strand_id
1 'polypeptide(L)'
;MTQGIKNKIVVVTGASSGLGEATARLLSAQGATVVLGARRADRLQSLAKDLESRGGKALALTTDVTRREQVKALVDSAVQTYGRIDVMINNAGLMPQAPLERLKG
;
A
#
# COMPACT_ATOMS: atom_id res chain seq x y z
N MET A 1 14.92 -10.45 7.05
CA MET A 1 15.81 -10.38 5.89
C MET A 1 15.20 -9.54 4.83
N THR A 2 15.94 -8.59 4.36
CA THR A 2 15.44 -7.70 3.31
C THR A 2 15.16 -8.44 2.02
N GLN A 3 15.85 -9.54 1.79
CA GLN A 3 15.64 -10.30 0.57
C GLN A 3 14.24 -10.86 0.46
N GLY A 4 13.57 -11.04 1.57
CA GLY A 4 12.22 -11.57 1.55
C GLY A 4 11.22 -10.68 0.86
N ILE A 5 11.46 -9.37 0.81
CA ILE A 5 10.54 -8.45 0.18
C ILE A 5 11.12 -7.75 -1.05
N LYS A 6 12.37 -7.98 -1.36
CA LYS A 6 12.97 -7.35 -2.53
C LYS A 6 12.24 -7.83 -3.78
N ASN A 7 11.82 -6.87 -4.60
CA ASN A 7 11.06 -7.12 -5.82
C ASN A 7 9.66 -7.67 -5.60
N LYS A 8 9.18 -7.68 -4.36
CA LYS A 8 7.80 -8.06 -4.09
C LYS A 8 6.88 -6.87 -4.37
N ILE A 9 5.65 -7.18 -4.74
CA ILE A 9 4.64 -6.18 -4.99
C ILE A 9 3.76 -6.09 -3.76
N VAL A 10 3.79 -4.96 -3.08
CA VAL A 10 3.09 -4.77 -1.81
C VAL A 10 2.07 -3.66 -1.96
N VAL A 11 0.81 -3.97 -1.69
CA VAL A 11 -0.26 -2.97 -1.68
C VAL A 11 -0.41 -2.46 -0.25
N VAL A 12 -0.36 -1.15 -0.08
CA VAL A 12 -0.50 -0.52 1.25
C VAL A 12 -1.69 0.42 1.22
N THR A 13 -2.71 0.14 2.01
CA THR A 13 -3.83 1.05 2.15
C THR A 13 -3.59 1.96 3.35
N GLY A 14 -4.22 3.12 3.35
CA GLY A 14 -3.99 4.11 4.40
C GLY A 14 -2.61 4.71 4.33
N ALA A 15 -2.03 4.78 3.14
CA ALA A 15 -0.64 5.20 2.97
C ALA A 15 -0.41 6.66 3.29
N SER A 16 -1.45 7.46 3.35
CA SER A 16 -1.29 8.87 3.70
C SER A 16 -1.28 9.13 5.20
N SER A 17 -1.56 8.12 6.02
CA SER A 17 -1.48 8.26 7.47
C SER A 17 -0.03 8.05 7.91
N GLY A 18 0.29 8.48 9.12
CA GLY A 18 1.65 8.36 9.61
C GLY A 18 2.18 6.93 9.57
N LEU A 19 1.38 5.98 10.05
CA LEU A 19 1.80 4.59 10.07
C LEU A 19 1.90 4.02 8.66
N GLY A 20 0.92 4.30 7.81
CA GLY A 20 0.92 3.79 6.45
C GLY A 20 2.08 4.36 5.65
N GLU A 21 2.36 5.64 5.83
CA GLU A 21 3.48 6.27 5.14
C GLU A 21 4.80 5.66 5.59
N ALA A 22 4.98 5.46 6.89
CA ALA A 22 6.21 4.88 7.42
C ALA A 22 6.41 3.46 6.90
N THR A 23 5.33 2.69 6.82
CA THR A 23 5.37 1.33 6.28
C THR A 23 5.80 1.34 4.82
N ALA A 24 5.20 2.23 4.03
CA ALA A 24 5.52 2.31 2.61
C ALA A 24 6.98 2.69 2.40
N ARG A 25 7.48 3.63 3.19
CA ARG A 25 8.87 4.06 3.07
C ARG A 25 9.84 2.94 3.42
N LEU A 26 9.52 2.21 4.49
CA LEU A 26 10.37 1.09 4.91
C LEU A 26 10.43 0.01 3.84
N LEU A 27 9.27 -0.37 3.31
CA LEU A 27 9.21 -1.42 2.30
C LEU A 27 9.93 -1.00 1.03
N SER A 28 9.74 0.23 0.59
CA SER A 28 10.40 0.74 -0.59
C SER A 28 11.92 0.77 -0.41
N ALA A 29 12.38 1.15 0.78
CA ALA A 29 13.81 1.18 1.08
C ALA A 29 14.42 -0.22 1.02
N GLN A 30 13.62 -1.25 1.24
CA GLN A 30 14.09 -2.63 1.20
C GLN A 30 13.91 -3.28 -0.16
N GLY A 31 13.53 -2.50 -1.16
CA GLY A 31 13.47 -3.00 -2.53
C GLY A 31 12.11 -3.47 -2.99
N ALA A 32 11.08 -3.34 -2.18
CA ALA A 32 9.74 -3.70 -2.59
C ALA A 32 9.17 -2.63 -3.52
N THR A 33 8.28 -3.06 -4.41
CA THR A 33 7.46 -2.14 -5.18
C THR A 33 6.18 -1.92 -4.40
N VAL A 34 5.81 -0.66 -4.17
CA VAL A 34 4.65 -0.36 -3.33
C VAL A 34 3.52 0.23 -4.17
N VAL A 35 2.32 -0.25 -3.93
CA VAL A 35 1.11 0.29 -4.53
C VAL A 35 0.31 0.94 -3.40
N LEU A 36 0.14 2.25 -3.50
CA LEU A 36 -0.34 3.06 -2.39
C LEU A 36 -1.79 3.46 -2.60
N GLY A 37 -2.61 3.18 -1.63
CA GLY A 37 -4.01 3.58 -1.66
C GLY A 37 -4.35 4.41 -0.44
N ALA A 38 -4.98 5.56 -0.65
CA ALA A 38 -5.42 6.42 0.43
C ALA A 38 -6.43 7.43 -0.10
N ARG A 39 -7.13 8.08 0.80
CA ARG A 39 -8.14 9.06 0.41
C ARG A 39 -7.52 10.42 0.07
N ARG A 40 -6.38 10.75 0.65
CA ARG A 40 -5.74 12.05 0.46
C ARG A 40 -4.82 12.00 -0.75
N ALA A 41 -5.34 12.44 -1.88
CA ALA A 41 -4.59 12.37 -3.14
C ALA A 41 -3.29 13.16 -3.10
N ASP A 42 -3.32 14.34 -2.49
CA ASP A 42 -2.14 15.20 -2.44
C ASP A 42 -0.99 14.54 -1.68
N ARG A 43 -1.28 13.96 -0.52
CA ARG A 43 -0.26 13.27 0.27
C ARG A 43 0.22 12.01 -0.42
N LEU A 44 -0.70 11.31 -1.05
CA LEU A 44 -0.40 10.06 -1.74
C LEU A 44 0.55 10.29 -2.90
N GLN A 45 0.26 11.31 -3.71
CA GLN A 45 1.12 11.63 -4.85
C GLN A 45 2.49 12.11 -4.39
N SER A 46 2.53 12.90 -3.33
CA SER A 46 3.78 13.37 -2.78
C SER A 46 4.65 12.22 -2.29
N LEU A 47 4.03 11.26 -1.61
CA LEU A 47 4.75 10.08 -1.12
C LEU A 47 5.29 9.25 -2.29
N ALA A 48 4.47 9.00 -3.30
CA ALA A 48 4.90 8.22 -4.45
C ALA A 48 6.08 8.89 -5.16
N LYS A 49 6.01 10.19 -5.34
CA LYS A 49 7.10 10.93 -5.97
C LYS A 49 8.38 10.84 -5.15
N ASP A 50 8.27 10.94 -3.85
CA ASP A 50 9.43 10.89 -2.98
C ASP A 50 10.08 9.50 -3.04
N LEU A 51 9.27 8.45 -3.03
CA LEU A 51 9.80 7.09 -3.12
C LEU A 51 10.50 6.87 -4.46
N GLU A 52 9.92 7.37 -5.54
CA GLU A 52 10.54 7.23 -6.86
C GLU A 52 11.83 8.02 -6.95
N SER A 53 11.90 9.17 -6.31
CA SER A 53 13.12 9.98 -6.33
C SER A 53 14.27 9.29 -5.61
N ARG A 54 13.95 8.34 -4.74
CA ARG A 54 14.94 7.56 -4.01
C ARG A 54 15.27 6.24 -4.70
N GLY A 55 14.80 6.07 -5.92
CA GLY A 55 15.08 4.86 -6.69
C GLY A 55 14.06 3.74 -6.53
N GLY A 56 13.00 3.98 -5.77
CA GLY A 56 11.96 2.98 -5.59
C GLY A 56 10.93 3.00 -6.68
N LYS A 57 10.02 2.04 -6.63
CA LYS A 57 8.89 1.97 -7.55
C LYS A 57 7.61 2.12 -6.75
N ALA A 58 6.78 3.05 -7.13
CA ALA A 58 5.54 3.33 -6.41
C ALA A 58 4.43 3.66 -7.39
N LEU A 59 3.25 3.12 -7.12
CA LEU A 59 2.05 3.45 -7.85
C LEU A 59 1.03 3.98 -6.84
N ALA A 60 0.43 5.10 -7.12
CA ALA A 60 -0.52 5.72 -6.20
C ALA A 60 -1.89 5.80 -6.83
N LEU A 61 -2.90 5.43 -6.08
CA LEU A 61 -4.28 5.51 -6.53
C LEU A 61 -5.16 5.95 -5.37
N THR A 62 -5.89 7.04 -5.56
CA THR A 62 -6.82 7.51 -4.54
C THR A 62 -7.87 6.44 -4.28
N THR A 63 -7.99 6.02 -3.04
CA THR A 63 -8.81 4.88 -2.68
C THR A 63 -9.54 5.14 -1.36
N ASP A 64 -10.84 4.97 -1.37
CA ASP A 64 -11.63 4.97 -0.14
C ASP A 64 -11.90 3.50 0.21
N VAL A 65 -11.28 3.03 1.28
CA VAL A 65 -11.38 1.60 1.64
C VAL A 65 -12.76 1.20 2.14
N THR A 66 -13.62 2.16 2.40
CA THR A 66 -15.02 1.83 2.74
C THR A 66 -15.81 1.45 1.50
N ARG A 67 -15.23 1.67 0.33
CA ARG A 67 -15.90 1.36 -0.93
C ARG A 67 -15.21 0.19 -1.59
N ARG A 68 -15.91 -0.93 -1.62
CA ARG A 68 -15.35 -2.18 -2.12
C ARG A 68 -14.82 -2.05 -3.55
N GLU A 69 -15.56 -1.34 -4.39
CA GLU A 69 -15.18 -1.19 -5.78
C GLU A 69 -13.87 -0.40 -5.92
N GLN A 70 -13.59 0.51 -4.99
CA GLN A 70 -12.34 1.25 -5.05
C GLN A 70 -11.15 0.41 -4.59
N VAL A 71 -11.37 -0.42 -3.58
CA VAL A 71 -10.34 -1.37 -3.16
C VAL A 71 -10.02 -2.34 -4.29
N LYS A 72 -11.07 -2.82 -4.96
CA LYS A 72 -10.87 -3.69 -6.11
C LYS A 72 -10.08 -3.00 -7.20
N ALA A 73 -10.39 -1.73 -7.47
CA ALA A 73 -9.65 -0.97 -8.48
C ALA A 73 -8.19 -0.83 -8.13
N LEU A 74 -7.87 -0.66 -6.84
CA LEU A 74 -6.50 -0.57 -6.39
C LEU A 74 -5.76 -1.90 -6.64
N VAL A 75 -6.39 -3.00 -6.27
CA VAL A 75 -5.83 -4.33 -6.49
C VAL A 75 -5.65 -4.60 -7.98
N ASP A 76 -6.66 -4.29 -8.78
CA ASP A 76 -6.59 -4.50 -10.22
C ASP A 76 -5.47 -3.67 -10.84
N SER A 77 -5.29 -2.44 -10.39
CA SER A 77 -4.22 -1.59 -10.89
C SER A 77 -2.85 -2.17 -10.60
N ALA A 78 -2.67 -2.75 -9.41
CA ALA A 78 -1.42 -3.39 -9.05
C ALA A 78 -1.14 -4.57 -9.96
N VAL A 79 -2.14 -5.40 -10.19
CA VAL A 79 -1.98 -6.58 -11.06
C VAL A 79 -1.73 -6.16 -12.50
N GLN A 80 -2.44 -5.15 -12.99
CA GLN A 80 -2.25 -4.70 -14.36
C GLN A 80 -0.86 -4.09 -14.58
N THR A 81 -0.37 -3.38 -13.58
CA THR A 81 0.90 -2.68 -13.73
C THR A 81 2.09 -3.59 -13.49
N TYR A 82 1.99 -4.46 -12.51
CA TYR A 82 3.13 -5.26 -12.07
C TYR A 82 2.94 -6.77 -12.23
N GLY A 83 1.77 -7.21 -12.61
CA GLY A 83 1.50 -8.61 -12.91
C GLY A 83 1.06 -9.46 -11.73
N ARG A 84 1.21 -8.97 -10.51
CA ARG A 84 0.83 -9.76 -9.34
C ARG A 84 0.78 -8.89 -8.10
N ILE A 85 0.31 -9.46 -7.02
CA ILE A 85 0.41 -8.88 -5.69
C ILE A 85 0.96 -9.95 -4.77
N ASP A 86 2.01 -9.63 -4.04
CA ASP A 86 2.63 -10.58 -3.12
C ASP A 86 2.14 -10.38 -1.69
N VAL A 87 1.90 -9.12 -1.29
CA VAL A 87 1.50 -8.80 0.07
C VAL A 87 0.51 -7.65 0.04
N MET A 88 -0.46 -7.68 0.92
CA MET A 88 -1.37 -6.57 1.07
C MET A 88 -1.40 -6.14 2.53
N ILE A 89 -1.11 -4.87 2.79
CA ILE A 89 -1.10 -4.30 4.13
C ILE A 89 -2.24 -3.31 4.23
N ASN A 90 -3.17 -3.60 5.11
CA ASN A 90 -4.38 -2.81 5.23
C ASN A 90 -4.34 -1.96 6.50
N ASN A 91 -3.73 -0.79 6.40
CA ASN A 91 -3.64 0.13 7.53
C ASN A 91 -4.90 0.96 7.70
N ALA A 92 -5.58 1.25 6.60
CA ALA A 92 -6.74 2.13 6.66
C ALA A 92 -7.91 1.49 7.38
N GLY A 93 -7.93 0.19 7.45
CA GLY A 93 -9.02 -0.51 8.09
C GLY A 93 -8.81 -0.83 9.53
N LEU A 94 -7.91 -0.16 10.18
CA LEU A 94 -7.63 -0.44 11.58
C LEU A 94 -8.74 0.08 12.44
N MET A 95 -9.77 -0.61 12.43
CA MET A 95 -10.86 -0.29 13.31
C MET A 95 -10.77 -1.17 14.50
N PRO A 96 -11.28 -0.75 15.59
CA PRO A 96 -11.21 -1.54 16.78
C PRO A 96 -11.79 -2.89 16.61
N GLN A 97 -12.56 -3.00 15.65
CA GLN A 97 -13.03 -4.30 15.50
C GLN A 97 -12.09 -5.18 14.92
N ALA A 98 -11.81 -5.23 14.94
CA ALA A 98 -11.35 -6.06 14.41
C ALA A 98 -10.84 -7.03 14.76
N PRO A 99 -11.03 -7.19 14.94
CA PRO A 99 -10.58 -7.97 15.15
C PRO A 99 -10.15 -8.89 14.76
N LEU A 100 -9.75 -8.64 14.54
CA LEU A 100 -9.42 -9.26 14.33
C LEU A 100 -9.54 -10.33 14.65
N GLU A 101 -9.91 -10.29 14.90
CA GLU A 101 -10.10 -10.94 15.34
C GLU A 101 -10.38 -11.84 15.22
N ARG A 102 -10.46 -11.79 15.03
CA ARG A 102 -10.68 -12.37 14.87
C ARG A 102 -10.49 -13.20 14.27
N LEU A 103 -9.83 -13.08 13.87
CA LEU A 103 -9.56 -13.65 13.42
C LEU A 103 -9.70 -14.75 13.64
N LYS A 104 -10.07 -14.99 14.04
CA LYS A 104 -10.27 -15.87 14.34
C LYS A 104 -10.58 -16.46 13.95
N GLY A 105 -10.31 -16.50 13.69
CA GLY A 105 -10.35 -16.79 13.33
C GLY A 105 -10.40 -16.78 13.30
#